data_bb598b9f4e8af43394293651da5c50d2
#
_entry.id   bb598b9f4e8af43394293651da5c50d2
#
_cell.length_a   1.000
_cell.length_b   1.000
_cell.length_c   1.000
_cell.angle_alpha   90.00
_cell.angle_beta   90.00
_cell.angle_gamma   90.00
#
_symmetry.space_group_name_H-M   'P 1'
#
loop_
_entity.id
_entity.type
_entity.pdbx_description
1 polymer ?
#
loop_
_entity_poly.entity_id
_entity_poly.type
_entity_poly.pdbx_seq_one_letter_code
_entity_poly.pdbx_strand_id
1 'polypeptide(L)'
;MAPAYALVLSLAVSAPLLAPGYLLLRDAVSTPRSYLSDAALGLAEAAPRALPQDFAVALASTVIDGGVVVRLLLVVGLWLAGWGAARLAAVVLPHSGVAGQCVAATLAVWNPYVAERLLQGHWSLIVGYGCLPWVAAAMLRLREPEPGWTDVGALVFWIAMAGLTPTGLMLAASVATACVFAPGSGWPRWRCAAVALGAALIAALPWLAAAVVARSLAPSQAEGVAAFAARAEPGLGTFGTLASLGGIWNGEAVPASRTTLFAVIAAVVLLGIVALGLPVAIRTRTAVPLLCLAGLAVVVPALMATGPGLAAVEATVRALPGLGVLRDGQKWVGLAVPGYALAGAAAVVTLRQGLWGLPRLPAAATALICCAAVIATLPDLAWGVGGKVAPVSYPAGWATVAAMINDDPRPVAVLPVDSMRRFEWAGDAPVLDPLPRWVQADVLSTGDLTIGGRTVPGEGERAREVQQMLVAGADRDQLADAGVGWVVVESGGTADTLALPVAYHDADLTVYRVGGDLSRASGRGVVLAAHLAWLALMLGGLVALIFRRTWVTRTVFRGKRV
;
A
#
# COMPACT_ATOMS: atom_id res chain seq x y z
N MET A 1 -1.01 -8.56 -25.89
CA MET A 1 -2.02 -9.40 -25.21
C MET A 1 -1.92 -9.29 -23.69
N ALA A 2 -0.78 -9.60 -23.06
CA ALA A 2 -0.66 -9.58 -21.59
C ALA A 2 -1.02 -8.23 -20.90
N PRO A 3 -0.61 -7.05 -21.40
CA PRO A 3 -1.01 -5.78 -20.77
C PRO A 3 -2.53 -5.55 -20.81
N ALA A 4 -3.19 -5.92 -21.91
CA ALA A 4 -4.64 -5.78 -22.05
C ALA A 4 -5.38 -6.77 -21.12
N TYR A 5 -4.89 -8.01 -21.01
CA TYR A 5 -5.43 -8.99 -20.08
C TYR A 5 -5.31 -8.53 -18.63
N ALA A 6 -4.13 -8.04 -18.21
CA ALA A 6 -3.91 -7.48 -16.89
C ALA A 6 -4.83 -6.28 -16.60
N LEU A 7 -5.08 -5.42 -17.61
CA LEU A 7 -6.02 -4.31 -17.49
C LEU A 7 -7.46 -4.79 -17.26
N VAL A 8 -7.90 -5.81 -18.01
CA VAL A 8 -9.23 -6.40 -17.83
C VAL A 8 -9.39 -6.96 -16.42
N LEU A 9 -8.39 -7.68 -15.89
CA LEU A 9 -8.42 -8.18 -14.50
C LEU A 9 -8.49 -7.02 -13.50
N SER A 10 -7.66 -5.99 -13.68
CA SER A 10 -7.63 -4.83 -12.79
C SER A 10 -8.97 -4.09 -12.79
N LEU A 11 -9.57 -3.91 -13.97
CA LEU A 11 -10.89 -3.29 -14.10
C LEU A 11 -12.01 -4.17 -13.51
N ALA A 12 -11.92 -5.50 -13.65
CA ALA A 12 -12.88 -6.42 -13.03
C ALA A 12 -12.86 -6.32 -11.49
N VAL A 13 -11.66 -6.11 -10.89
CA VAL A 13 -11.51 -5.89 -9.44
C VAL A 13 -12.00 -4.50 -9.04
N SER A 14 -11.66 -3.47 -9.79
CA SER A 14 -11.87 -2.06 -9.40
C SER A 14 -13.08 -1.40 -10.07
N ALA A 15 -13.95 -2.15 -10.75
CA ALA A 15 -15.05 -1.62 -11.55
C ALA A 15 -15.94 -0.59 -10.82
N PRO A 16 -16.35 -0.76 -9.55
CA PRO A 16 -17.13 0.27 -8.85
C PRO A 16 -16.43 1.62 -8.73
N LEU A 17 -15.09 1.62 -8.65
CA LEU A 17 -14.29 2.84 -8.54
C LEU A 17 -14.25 3.69 -9.82
N LEU A 18 -14.80 3.20 -10.92
CA LEU A 18 -14.98 3.98 -12.15
C LEU A 18 -16.17 4.96 -12.04
N ALA A 19 -17.09 4.73 -11.10
CA ALA A 19 -18.17 5.67 -10.79
C ALA A 19 -17.63 6.93 -10.09
N PRO A 20 -18.30 8.09 -10.23
CA PRO A 20 -17.97 9.30 -9.49
C PRO A 20 -18.03 9.10 -7.97
N GLY A 21 -17.21 9.86 -7.24
CA GLY A 21 -17.19 9.85 -5.77
C GLY A 21 -15.78 9.64 -5.21
N TYR A 22 -15.69 9.40 -3.92
CA TYR A 22 -14.45 9.36 -3.16
C TYR A 22 -14.27 8.01 -2.48
N LEU A 23 -13.05 7.52 -2.42
CA LEU A 23 -12.74 6.29 -1.69
C LEU A 23 -12.58 6.62 -0.21
N LEU A 24 -13.55 6.16 0.59
CA LEU A 24 -13.53 6.22 2.05
C LEU A 24 -13.79 4.81 2.60
N LEU A 25 -12.72 4.16 3.04
CA LEU A 25 -12.80 2.82 3.62
C LEU A 25 -11.57 2.58 4.48
N ARG A 26 -11.73 2.51 5.78
CA ARG A 26 -10.64 2.33 6.75
C ARG A 26 -9.48 3.30 6.52
N ASP A 27 -8.29 2.81 6.14
CA ASP A 27 -7.12 3.66 5.90
C ASP A 27 -7.18 4.45 4.57
N ALA A 28 -8.09 4.07 3.66
CA ALA A 28 -8.29 4.82 2.43
C ALA A 28 -9.16 6.04 2.68
N VAL A 29 -8.59 7.20 2.46
CA VAL A 29 -9.31 8.48 2.46
C VAL A 29 -8.86 9.28 1.25
N SER A 30 -9.83 9.68 0.42
CA SER A 30 -9.61 10.64 -0.66
C SER A 30 -10.59 11.81 -0.54
N THR A 31 -10.13 12.99 -0.85
CA THR A 31 -10.88 14.26 -0.77
C THR A 31 -10.84 14.96 -2.12
N PRO A 32 -11.77 15.87 -2.42
CA PRO A 32 -11.75 16.63 -3.68
C PRO A 32 -10.42 17.35 -3.90
N ARG A 33 -9.93 17.96 -2.84
CA ARG A 33 -8.66 18.67 -2.78
C ARG A 33 -7.91 18.25 -1.52
N SER A 34 -6.69 17.75 -1.68
CA SER A 34 -5.77 17.53 -0.56
C SER A 34 -4.77 18.67 -0.50
N TYR A 35 -4.52 19.19 0.70
CA TYR A 35 -3.62 20.32 0.89
C TYR A 35 -2.24 19.87 1.38
N LEU A 36 -1.22 20.67 1.06
CA LEU A 36 0.14 20.48 1.55
C LEU A 36 0.26 21.06 2.96
N SER A 37 -0.45 20.44 3.91
CA SER A 37 -0.43 20.76 5.34
C SER A 37 0.82 20.21 6.02
N ASP A 38 1.02 20.54 7.29
CA ASP A 38 2.09 19.95 8.10
C ASP A 38 1.87 18.44 8.28
N ALA A 39 0.61 17.99 8.38
CA ALA A 39 0.26 16.57 8.39
C ALA A 39 0.67 15.85 7.08
N ALA A 40 0.44 16.45 5.91
CA ALA A 40 0.84 15.89 4.62
C ALA A 40 2.37 15.81 4.44
N LEU A 41 3.13 16.61 5.19
CA LEU A 41 4.59 16.56 5.26
C LEU A 41 5.10 15.64 6.37
N GLY A 42 4.22 15.13 7.26
CA GLY A 42 4.59 14.29 8.40
C GLY A 42 5.14 15.07 9.58
N LEU A 43 4.74 16.32 9.74
CA LEU A 43 5.13 17.20 10.85
C LEU A 43 4.07 17.27 11.94
N ALA A 44 2.90 16.60 11.77
CA ALA A 44 1.93 16.43 12.84
C ALA A 44 2.49 15.54 13.96
N GLU A 45 1.96 15.69 15.18
CA GLU A 45 2.40 14.89 16.33
C GLU A 45 2.18 13.39 16.16
N ALA A 46 1.11 12.99 15.47
CA ALA A 46 0.86 11.58 15.15
C ALA A 46 1.93 11.04 14.20
N ALA A 47 2.36 9.79 14.41
CA ALA A 47 3.38 9.16 13.58
C ALA A 47 3.07 9.24 12.08
N PRO A 48 4.02 9.64 11.23
CA PRO A 48 3.82 9.83 9.80
C PRO A 48 3.63 8.48 9.09
N ARG A 49 2.38 8.07 8.88
CA ARG A 49 2.02 6.76 8.28
C ARG A 49 1.83 6.81 6.77
N ALA A 50 1.53 8.00 6.23
CA ALA A 50 1.08 8.20 4.85
C ALA A 50 2.08 9.03 4.01
N LEU A 51 3.38 8.84 4.23
CA LEU A 51 4.44 9.55 3.51
C LEU A 51 5.16 8.66 2.49
N PRO A 52 5.49 9.21 1.33
CA PRO A 52 5.14 10.53 0.78
C PRO A 52 3.79 10.56 0.03
N GLN A 53 2.89 9.58 0.23
CA GLN A 53 1.63 9.50 -0.54
C GLN A 53 0.77 10.76 -0.39
N ASP A 54 0.62 11.32 0.83
CA ASP A 54 -0.22 12.49 1.06
C ASP A 54 0.38 13.74 0.40
N PHE A 55 1.72 13.87 0.38
CA PHE A 55 2.42 14.88 -0.40
C PHE A 55 2.14 14.74 -1.90
N ALA A 56 2.22 13.52 -2.45
CA ALA A 56 1.98 13.27 -3.86
C ALA A 56 0.53 13.59 -4.27
N VAL A 57 -0.45 13.18 -3.45
CA VAL A 57 -1.87 13.48 -3.69
C VAL A 57 -2.13 14.97 -3.53
N ALA A 58 -1.55 15.65 -2.52
CA ALA A 58 -1.68 17.08 -2.35
C ALA A 58 -1.16 17.84 -3.57
N LEU A 59 -0.02 17.44 -4.12
CA LEU A 59 0.54 18.05 -5.33
C LEU A 59 -0.35 17.77 -6.56
N ALA A 60 -0.75 16.53 -6.80
CA ALA A 60 -1.56 16.16 -7.96
C ALA A 60 -2.97 16.76 -7.89
N SER A 61 -3.55 16.89 -6.70
CA SER A 61 -4.89 17.46 -6.53
C SER A 61 -4.96 18.99 -6.72
N THR A 62 -3.82 19.64 -7.00
CA THR A 62 -3.85 21.05 -7.49
C THR A 62 -4.45 21.18 -8.89
N VAL A 63 -4.41 20.11 -9.68
CA VAL A 63 -4.80 20.10 -11.10
C VAL A 63 -5.96 19.14 -11.37
N ILE A 64 -6.01 18.01 -10.67
CA ILE A 64 -6.98 16.93 -10.87
C ILE A 64 -7.66 16.65 -9.52
N ASP A 65 -8.98 16.37 -9.51
CA ASP A 65 -9.69 15.96 -8.30
C ASP A 65 -8.95 14.83 -7.56
N GLY A 66 -8.76 14.99 -6.25
CA GLY A 66 -7.95 14.06 -5.45
C GLY A 66 -8.55 12.64 -5.37
N GLY A 67 -9.88 12.51 -5.43
CA GLY A 67 -10.54 11.20 -5.54
C GLY A 67 -10.22 10.52 -6.87
N VAL A 68 -10.15 11.28 -7.97
CA VAL A 68 -9.73 10.74 -9.28
C VAL A 68 -8.27 10.30 -9.23
N VAL A 69 -7.38 11.09 -8.60
CA VAL A 69 -5.95 10.72 -8.44
C VAL A 69 -5.81 9.39 -7.71
N VAL A 70 -6.45 9.24 -6.55
CA VAL A 70 -6.34 8.02 -5.73
C VAL A 70 -6.90 6.80 -6.48
N ARG A 71 -8.08 6.91 -7.10
CA ARG A 71 -8.69 5.83 -7.87
C ARG A 71 -7.84 5.42 -9.07
N LEU A 72 -7.29 6.39 -9.80
CA LEU A 72 -6.39 6.14 -10.93
C LEU A 72 -5.12 5.39 -10.48
N LEU A 73 -4.48 5.84 -9.39
CA LEU A 73 -3.28 5.20 -8.86
C LEU A 73 -3.57 3.77 -8.41
N LEU A 74 -4.73 3.50 -7.80
CA LEU A 74 -5.13 2.15 -7.41
C LEU A 74 -5.29 1.23 -8.63
N VAL A 75 -6.04 1.65 -9.64
CA VAL A 75 -6.25 0.87 -10.88
C VAL A 75 -4.93 0.62 -11.59
N VAL A 76 -4.08 1.64 -11.70
CA VAL A 76 -2.74 1.52 -12.28
C VAL A 76 -1.87 0.57 -11.46
N GLY A 77 -1.92 0.62 -10.13
CA GLY A 77 -1.18 -0.29 -9.24
C GLY A 77 -1.52 -1.76 -9.50
N LEU A 78 -2.81 -2.07 -9.58
CA LEU A 78 -3.29 -3.43 -9.93
C LEU A 78 -2.86 -3.84 -11.34
N TRP A 79 -2.99 -2.95 -12.31
CA TRP A 79 -2.55 -3.19 -13.68
C TRP A 79 -1.05 -3.47 -13.77
N LEU A 80 -0.24 -2.68 -13.07
CA LEU A 80 1.21 -2.86 -13.00
C LEU A 80 1.57 -4.20 -12.36
N ALA A 81 0.84 -4.66 -11.33
CA ALA A 81 1.07 -5.97 -10.73
C ALA A 81 0.90 -7.10 -11.76
N GLY A 82 -0.23 -7.12 -12.47
CA GLY A 82 -0.51 -8.14 -13.48
C GLY A 82 0.40 -8.06 -14.70
N TRP A 83 0.56 -6.87 -15.27
CA TRP A 83 1.43 -6.67 -16.43
C TRP A 83 2.90 -6.92 -16.08
N GLY A 84 3.35 -6.45 -14.91
CA GLY A 84 4.71 -6.68 -14.42
C GLY A 84 5.01 -8.17 -14.21
N ALA A 85 4.09 -8.93 -13.61
CA ALA A 85 4.23 -10.37 -13.44
C ALA A 85 4.30 -11.11 -14.78
N ALA A 86 3.47 -10.75 -15.74
CA ALA A 86 3.52 -11.28 -17.11
C ALA A 86 4.87 -10.95 -17.78
N ARG A 87 5.37 -9.72 -17.61
CA ARG A 87 6.66 -9.27 -18.13
C ARG A 87 7.82 -10.04 -17.49
N LEU A 88 7.79 -10.22 -16.17
CA LEU A 88 8.78 -10.99 -15.44
C LEU A 88 8.81 -12.45 -15.90
N ALA A 89 7.62 -13.08 -16.06
CA ALA A 89 7.51 -14.42 -16.62
C ALA A 89 8.08 -14.51 -18.05
N ALA A 90 7.84 -13.52 -18.90
CA ALA A 90 8.39 -13.49 -20.27
C ALA A 90 9.92 -13.41 -20.27
N VAL A 91 10.52 -12.71 -19.30
CA VAL A 91 11.99 -12.57 -19.18
C VAL A 91 12.62 -13.83 -18.60
N VAL A 92 12.06 -14.36 -17.51
CA VAL A 92 12.67 -15.46 -16.74
C VAL A 92 12.32 -16.85 -17.34
N LEU A 93 11.12 -17.00 -17.87
CA LEU A 93 10.57 -18.25 -18.40
C LEU A 93 9.98 -18.06 -19.81
N PRO A 94 10.78 -17.69 -20.83
CA PRO A 94 10.30 -17.37 -22.17
C PRO A 94 9.52 -18.54 -22.80
N HIS A 95 9.85 -19.78 -22.45
CA HIS A 95 9.16 -20.99 -22.94
C HIS A 95 7.71 -21.15 -22.42
N SER A 96 7.32 -20.41 -21.37
CA SER A 96 5.94 -20.40 -20.89
C SER A 96 4.98 -19.69 -21.86
N GLY A 97 5.52 -18.81 -22.72
CA GLY A 97 4.79 -18.07 -23.75
C GLY A 97 3.69 -17.16 -23.15
N VAL A 98 2.75 -16.77 -24.00
CA VAL A 98 1.60 -15.93 -23.57
C VAL A 98 0.75 -16.61 -22.51
N ALA A 99 0.60 -17.93 -22.60
CA ALA A 99 -0.16 -18.73 -21.64
C ALA A 99 0.39 -18.58 -20.21
N GLY A 100 1.71 -18.75 -20.03
CA GLY A 100 2.34 -18.54 -18.74
C GLY A 100 2.26 -17.09 -18.26
N GLN A 101 2.36 -16.11 -19.18
CA GLN A 101 2.18 -14.70 -18.86
C GLN A 101 0.76 -14.40 -18.30
N CYS A 102 -0.29 -15.03 -18.87
CA CYS A 102 -1.65 -14.86 -18.36
C CYS A 102 -1.80 -15.47 -16.95
N VAL A 103 -1.26 -16.67 -16.70
CA VAL A 103 -1.30 -17.28 -15.37
C VAL A 103 -0.55 -16.43 -14.35
N ALA A 104 0.64 -15.93 -14.69
CA ALA A 104 1.41 -15.02 -13.83
C ALA A 104 0.64 -13.74 -13.49
N ALA A 105 0.00 -13.13 -14.50
CA ALA A 105 -0.82 -11.93 -14.32
C ALA A 105 -2.02 -12.21 -13.40
N THR A 106 -2.69 -13.33 -13.59
CA THR A 106 -3.84 -13.73 -12.76
C THR A 106 -3.42 -13.92 -11.31
N LEU A 107 -2.35 -14.66 -11.03
CA LEU A 107 -1.84 -14.86 -9.68
C LEU A 107 -1.42 -13.55 -9.00
N ALA A 108 -0.88 -12.59 -9.76
CA ALA A 108 -0.47 -11.31 -9.21
C ALA A 108 -1.64 -10.35 -8.90
N VAL A 109 -2.75 -10.43 -9.64
CA VAL A 109 -3.91 -9.55 -9.42
C VAL A 109 -4.96 -10.24 -8.56
N TRP A 110 -5.21 -11.53 -8.79
CA TRP A 110 -6.33 -12.27 -8.20
C TRP A 110 -5.84 -13.16 -7.06
N ASN A 111 -5.70 -12.59 -5.88
CA ASN A 111 -5.21 -13.29 -4.70
C ASN A 111 -5.70 -12.64 -3.39
N PRO A 112 -5.70 -13.36 -2.26
CA PRO A 112 -6.16 -12.84 -0.97
C PRO A 112 -5.41 -11.61 -0.47
N TYR A 113 -4.10 -11.49 -0.74
CA TYR A 113 -3.33 -10.30 -0.35
C TYR A 113 -3.93 -9.02 -0.94
N VAL A 114 -4.25 -9.05 -2.24
CA VAL A 114 -4.88 -7.91 -2.92
C VAL A 114 -6.25 -7.60 -2.31
N ALA A 115 -7.09 -8.62 -2.09
CA ALA A 115 -8.43 -8.44 -1.52
C ALA A 115 -8.39 -7.81 -0.12
N GLU A 116 -7.55 -8.35 0.76
CA GLU A 116 -7.39 -7.87 2.13
C GLU A 116 -6.80 -6.45 2.18
N ARG A 117 -5.82 -6.14 1.34
CA ARG A 117 -5.25 -4.79 1.28
C ARG A 117 -6.20 -3.77 0.68
N LEU A 118 -7.05 -4.15 -0.26
CA LEU A 118 -8.14 -3.31 -0.75
C LEU A 118 -9.18 -3.04 0.35
N LEU A 119 -9.63 -4.07 1.06
CA LEU A 119 -10.59 -3.93 2.17
C LEU A 119 -10.03 -3.11 3.32
N GLN A 120 -8.72 -3.18 3.60
CA GLN A 120 -8.09 -2.34 4.60
C GLN A 120 -7.88 -0.89 4.14
N GLY A 121 -8.05 -0.61 2.85
CA GLY A 121 -7.84 0.73 2.30
C GLY A 121 -6.38 1.05 1.96
N HIS A 122 -5.51 0.06 1.85
CA HIS A 122 -4.07 0.22 1.58
C HIS A 122 -3.78 0.46 0.09
N TRP A 123 -4.48 1.41 -0.54
CA TRP A 123 -4.37 1.68 -1.99
C TRP A 123 -2.94 1.99 -2.45
N SER A 124 -2.20 2.77 -1.69
CA SER A 124 -0.81 3.14 -2.01
C SER A 124 0.16 1.98 -1.85
N LEU A 125 -0.09 1.07 -0.90
CA LEU A 125 0.66 -0.18 -0.80
C LEU A 125 0.41 -1.08 -2.02
N ILE A 126 -0.81 -1.10 -2.58
CA ILE A 126 -1.11 -1.80 -3.85
C ILE A 126 -0.29 -1.21 -5.01
N VAL A 127 -0.07 0.10 -5.06
CA VAL A 127 0.86 0.71 -6.03
C VAL A 127 2.28 0.17 -5.85
N GLY A 128 2.79 0.17 -4.61
CA GLY A 128 4.12 -0.37 -4.29
C GLY A 128 4.24 -1.86 -4.63
N TYR A 129 3.23 -2.66 -4.30
CA TYR A 129 3.13 -4.06 -4.68
C TYR A 129 3.16 -4.25 -6.20
N GLY A 130 2.45 -3.41 -6.95
CA GLY A 130 2.45 -3.40 -8.40
C GLY A 130 3.83 -3.17 -9.03
N CYS A 131 4.72 -2.48 -8.32
CA CYS A 131 6.09 -2.22 -8.76
C CYS A 131 7.02 -3.43 -8.58
N LEU A 132 6.72 -4.41 -7.71
CA LEU A 132 7.63 -5.50 -7.35
C LEU A 132 8.13 -6.33 -8.55
N PRO A 133 7.28 -6.78 -9.48
CA PRO A 133 7.75 -7.53 -10.65
C PRO A 133 8.64 -6.68 -11.58
N TRP A 134 8.41 -5.37 -11.63
CA TRP A 134 9.20 -4.45 -12.44
C TRP A 134 10.56 -4.19 -11.82
N VAL A 135 10.64 -4.06 -10.50
CA VAL A 135 11.92 -4.00 -9.75
C VAL A 135 12.74 -5.27 -10.01
N ALA A 136 12.10 -6.45 -9.91
CA ALA A 136 12.75 -7.71 -10.21
C ALA A 136 13.27 -7.75 -11.66
N ALA A 137 12.44 -7.42 -12.64
CA ALA A 137 12.83 -7.42 -14.05
C ALA A 137 13.94 -6.41 -14.35
N ALA A 138 13.90 -5.21 -13.76
CA ALA A 138 14.93 -4.19 -13.92
C ALA A 138 16.27 -4.64 -13.30
N MET A 139 16.25 -5.22 -12.10
CA MET A 139 17.45 -5.73 -11.45
C MET A 139 18.05 -6.91 -12.24
N LEU A 140 17.24 -7.85 -12.71
CA LEU A 140 17.71 -8.96 -13.55
C LEU A 140 18.35 -8.43 -14.85
N ARG A 141 17.79 -7.37 -15.44
CA ARG A 141 18.37 -6.73 -16.64
C ARG A 141 19.77 -6.14 -16.37
N LEU A 142 20.02 -5.56 -15.19
CA LEU A 142 21.35 -5.09 -14.80
C LEU A 142 22.36 -6.26 -14.64
N ARG A 143 21.87 -7.47 -14.42
CA ARG A 143 22.69 -8.69 -14.34
C ARG A 143 22.93 -9.35 -15.70
N GLU A 144 22.25 -8.93 -16.77
CA GLU A 144 22.49 -9.37 -18.14
C GLU A 144 23.68 -8.62 -18.78
N PRO A 145 24.26 -9.14 -19.86
CA PRO A 145 25.33 -8.43 -20.60
C PRO A 145 24.88 -7.03 -21.05
N GLU A 146 25.84 -6.09 -21.03
CA GLU A 146 25.68 -4.72 -21.55
C GLU A 146 24.45 -3.95 -21.01
N PRO A 147 24.30 -3.83 -19.69
CA PRO A 147 23.23 -3.01 -19.13
C PRO A 147 23.49 -1.53 -19.37
N GLY A 148 22.46 -0.80 -19.81
CA GLY A 148 22.52 0.63 -20.10
C GLY A 148 22.05 1.50 -18.94
N TRP A 149 22.30 2.81 -19.04
CA TRP A 149 21.80 3.81 -18.07
C TRP A 149 20.28 3.83 -17.96
N THR A 150 19.59 3.47 -19.04
CA THR A 150 18.13 3.35 -19.05
C THR A 150 17.62 2.19 -18.21
N ASP A 151 18.42 1.14 -18.00
CA ASP A 151 18.10 0.03 -17.11
C ASP A 151 18.24 0.44 -15.64
N VAL A 152 19.27 1.27 -15.34
CA VAL A 152 19.42 1.93 -14.02
C VAL A 152 18.23 2.84 -13.74
N GLY A 153 17.88 3.71 -14.70
CA GLY A 153 16.73 4.60 -14.57
C GLY A 153 15.41 3.85 -14.33
N ALA A 154 15.23 2.71 -15.01
CA ALA A 154 14.07 1.85 -14.78
C ALA A 154 14.02 1.32 -13.33
N LEU A 155 15.14 0.81 -12.81
CA LEU A 155 15.22 0.32 -11.43
C LEU A 155 14.92 1.44 -10.43
N VAL A 156 15.54 2.60 -10.61
CA VAL A 156 15.37 3.80 -9.78
C VAL A 156 13.92 4.26 -9.78
N PHE A 157 13.29 4.34 -10.96
CA PHE A 157 11.88 4.72 -11.08
C PHE A 157 10.96 3.78 -10.30
N TRP A 158 11.11 2.46 -10.48
CA TRP A 158 10.22 1.49 -9.82
C TRP A 158 10.42 1.43 -8.31
N ILE A 159 11.65 1.61 -7.82
CA ILE A 159 11.93 1.74 -6.38
C ILE A 159 11.32 3.03 -5.83
N ALA A 160 11.48 4.17 -6.51
CA ALA A 160 10.92 5.44 -6.07
C ALA A 160 9.39 5.44 -6.09
N MET A 161 8.76 4.82 -7.10
CA MET A 161 7.31 4.66 -7.19
C MET A 161 6.77 3.72 -6.10
N ALA A 162 7.46 2.61 -5.80
CA ALA A 162 7.13 1.75 -4.67
C ALA A 162 7.29 2.49 -3.34
N GLY A 163 8.18 3.48 -3.29
CA GLY A 163 8.42 4.36 -2.16
C GLY A 163 7.30 5.36 -1.85
N LEU A 164 6.15 5.27 -2.53
CA LEU A 164 4.95 6.02 -2.16
C LEU A 164 4.49 5.70 -0.73
N THR A 165 4.89 4.55 -0.19
CA THR A 165 4.75 4.19 1.23
C THR A 165 6.04 3.56 1.76
N PRO A 166 6.34 3.70 3.07
CA PRO A 166 7.49 3.04 3.69
C PRO A 166 7.49 1.51 3.46
N THR A 167 6.34 0.86 3.64
CA THR A 167 6.21 -0.59 3.42
C THR A 167 6.46 -0.97 1.95
N GLY A 168 5.87 -0.25 1.00
CA GLY A 168 6.10 -0.49 -0.44
C GLY A 168 7.57 -0.38 -0.82
N LEU A 169 8.27 0.62 -0.27
CA LEU A 169 9.72 0.79 -0.45
C LEU A 169 10.52 -0.41 0.09
N MET A 170 10.19 -0.85 1.31
CA MET A 170 10.87 -2.00 1.92
C MET A 170 10.64 -3.29 1.12
N LEU A 171 9.42 -3.52 0.63
CA LEU A 171 9.13 -4.65 -0.25
C LEU A 171 9.96 -4.57 -1.55
N ALA A 172 10.02 -3.41 -2.20
CA ALA A 172 10.79 -3.21 -3.41
C ALA A 172 12.30 -3.39 -3.19
N ALA A 173 12.84 -2.85 -2.10
CA ALA A 173 14.24 -3.04 -1.71
C ALA A 173 14.56 -4.51 -1.43
N SER A 174 13.66 -5.26 -0.79
CA SER A 174 13.81 -6.70 -0.54
C SER A 174 13.85 -7.50 -1.84
N VAL A 175 12.95 -7.20 -2.79
CA VAL A 175 12.94 -7.83 -4.13
C VAL A 175 14.23 -7.50 -4.89
N ALA A 176 14.65 -6.22 -4.89
CA ALA A 176 15.89 -5.80 -5.54
C ALA A 176 17.10 -6.55 -4.95
N THR A 177 17.18 -6.61 -3.62
CA THR A 177 18.27 -7.30 -2.91
C THR A 177 18.31 -8.79 -3.25
N ALA A 178 17.16 -9.48 -3.24
CA ALA A 178 17.11 -10.89 -3.65
C ALA A 178 17.61 -11.08 -5.09
N CYS A 179 17.18 -10.23 -6.02
CA CYS A 179 17.60 -10.32 -7.43
C CYS A 179 19.07 -9.99 -7.67
N VAL A 180 19.77 -9.29 -6.74
CA VAL A 180 21.24 -9.11 -6.83
C VAL A 180 21.98 -10.45 -6.88
N PHE A 181 21.44 -11.48 -6.21
CA PHE A 181 22.04 -12.82 -6.16
C PHE A 181 21.77 -13.65 -7.42
N ALA A 182 20.93 -13.17 -8.34
CA ALA A 182 20.69 -13.86 -9.60
C ALA A 182 21.99 -14.01 -10.39
N PRO A 183 22.20 -15.14 -11.12
CA PRO A 183 23.33 -15.32 -12.00
C PRO A 183 23.27 -14.31 -13.14
N GLY A 184 24.44 -13.91 -13.63
CA GLY A 184 24.56 -12.98 -14.76
C GLY A 184 25.96 -12.47 -14.92
N SER A 185 26.30 -12.04 -16.14
CA SER A 185 27.61 -11.50 -16.57
C SER A 185 27.60 -9.97 -16.76
N GLY A 186 26.51 -9.30 -16.39
CA GLY A 186 26.38 -7.85 -16.44
C GLY A 186 27.14 -7.14 -15.30
N TRP A 187 26.52 -6.14 -14.70
CA TRP A 187 27.15 -5.41 -13.60
C TRP A 187 27.45 -6.32 -12.40
N PRO A 188 28.56 -6.07 -11.68
CA PRO A 188 28.90 -6.82 -10.48
C PRO A 188 27.84 -6.58 -9.39
N ARG A 189 27.61 -7.59 -8.53
CA ARG A 189 26.58 -7.57 -7.49
C ARG A 189 26.62 -6.31 -6.62
N TRP A 190 27.82 -5.86 -6.25
CA TRP A 190 27.96 -4.69 -5.39
C TRP A 190 27.45 -3.40 -6.05
N ARG A 191 27.65 -3.21 -7.39
CA ARG A 191 27.10 -2.04 -8.09
C ARG A 191 25.59 -2.09 -8.16
N CYS A 192 25.02 -3.25 -8.45
CA CYS A 192 23.58 -3.45 -8.45
C CYS A 192 22.98 -3.16 -7.06
N ALA A 193 23.61 -3.68 -6.00
CA ALA A 193 23.21 -3.41 -4.62
C ALA A 193 23.33 -1.92 -4.26
N ALA A 194 24.44 -1.28 -4.63
CA ALA A 194 24.68 0.14 -4.34
C ALA A 194 23.62 1.04 -4.99
N VAL A 195 23.25 0.78 -6.25
CA VAL A 195 22.19 1.54 -6.94
C VAL A 195 20.83 1.31 -6.26
N ALA A 196 20.47 0.05 -5.97
CA ALA A 196 19.20 -0.26 -5.35
C ALA A 196 19.06 0.35 -3.94
N LEU A 197 20.09 0.19 -3.11
CA LEU A 197 20.11 0.75 -1.75
C LEU A 197 20.19 2.27 -1.75
N GLY A 198 20.99 2.87 -2.65
CA GLY A 198 21.04 4.32 -2.82
C GLY A 198 19.70 4.91 -3.24
N ALA A 199 19.03 4.29 -4.23
CA ALA A 199 17.69 4.71 -4.62
C ALA A 199 16.68 4.53 -3.48
N ALA A 200 16.73 3.42 -2.74
CA ALA A 200 15.86 3.17 -1.60
C ALA A 200 16.11 4.17 -0.47
N LEU A 201 17.35 4.52 -0.18
CA LEU A 201 17.68 5.52 0.84
C LEU A 201 17.16 6.90 0.48
N ILE A 202 17.35 7.36 -0.77
CA ILE A 202 16.80 8.64 -1.22
C ILE A 202 15.27 8.61 -1.18
N ALA A 203 14.65 7.51 -1.61
CA ALA A 203 13.20 7.35 -1.55
C ALA A 203 12.65 7.27 -0.12
N ALA A 204 13.48 6.92 0.87
CA ALA A 204 13.12 6.90 2.28
C ALA A 204 13.21 8.27 2.96
N LEU A 205 13.90 9.25 2.38
CA LEU A 205 14.14 10.56 2.99
C LEU A 205 12.87 11.24 3.52
N PRO A 206 11.70 11.23 2.82
CA PRO A 206 10.49 11.87 3.33
C PRO A 206 10.12 11.44 4.74
N TRP A 207 10.00 10.14 4.96
CA TRP A 207 9.57 9.62 6.26
C TRP A 207 10.72 9.56 7.29
N LEU A 208 11.98 9.40 6.86
CA LEU A 208 13.14 9.48 7.75
C LEU A 208 13.32 10.91 8.29
N ALA A 209 13.26 11.92 7.41
CA ALA A 209 13.36 13.31 7.82
C ALA A 209 12.19 13.71 8.74
N ALA A 210 10.97 13.32 8.41
CA ALA A 210 9.80 13.57 9.24
C ALA A 210 9.95 12.92 10.63
N ALA A 211 10.37 11.67 10.71
CA ALA A 211 10.57 10.97 11.99
C ALA A 211 11.62 11.64 12.88
N VAL A 212 12.70 12.17 12.28
CA VAL A 212 13.74 12.88 13.02
C VAL A 212 13.25 14.26 13.49
N VAL A 213 12.56 15.01 12.62
CA VAL A 213 12.12 16.38 12.92
C VAL A 213 10.96 16.38 13.92
N ALA A 214 9.96 15.51 13.72
CA ALA A 214 8.80 15.43 14.61
C ALA A 214 9.08 14.70 15.92
N ARG A 215 10.28 14.09 16.10
CA ARG A 215 10.64 13.25 17.25
C ARG A 215 9.61 12.13 17.55
N SER A 216 8.88 11.70 16.53
CA SER A 216 7.75 10.77 16.61
C SER A 216 8.15 9.29 16.81
N LEU A 217 9.36 9.01 17.29
CA LEU A 217 9.86 7.67 17.59
C LEU A 217 9.47 7.27 19.01
N ALA A 218 8.16 7.09 19.27
CA ALA A 218 7.68 6.74 20.59
C ALA A 218 7.71 5.22 20.86
N PRO A 219 7.98 4.77 22.09
CA PRO A 219 7.97 3.34 22.47
C PRO A 219 6.56 2.71 22.48
N SER A 220 5.48 3.50 22.46
CA SER A 220 4.08 3.02 22.45
C SER A 220 3.75 2.03 21.33
N GLN A 221 4.51 2.03 20.25
CA GLN A 221 4.30 1.10 19.13
C GLN A 221 4.52 -0.38 19.49
N ALA A 222 5.26 -0.70 20.56
CA ALA A 222 5.51 -2.08 20.99
C ALA A 222 4.25 -2.74 21.58
N GLU A 223 3.38 -1.99 22.25
CA GLU A 223 2.17 -2.51 22.90
C GLU A 223 1.13 -3.04 21.91
N GLY A 224 1.18 -2.61 20.64
CA GLY A 224 0.27 -3.03 19.59
C GLY A 224 0.69 -4.31 18.85
N VAL A 225 1.86 -4.90 19.11
CA VAL A 225 2.41 -6.02 18.30
C VAL A 225 1.44 -7.21 18.23
N ALA A 226 0.87 -7.63 19.33
CA ALA A 226 -0.07 -8.76 19.37
C ALA A 226 -1.38 -8.47 18.59
N ALA A 227 -1.84 -7.22 18.58
CA ALA A 227 -3.07 -6.82 17.88
C ALA A 227 -2.91 -6.83 16.34
N PHE A 228 -1.68 -6.68 15.85
CA PHE A 228 -1.37 -6.71 14.42
C PHE A 228 -0.81 -8.06 13.93
N ALA A 229 -0.86 -9.10 14.77
CA ALA A 229 -0.39 -10.43 14.40
C ALA A 229 -1.18 -11.01 13.22
N ALA A 230 -0.50 -11.78 12.37
CA ALA A 230 -1.15 -12.48 11.27
C ALA A 230 -2.17 -13.49 11.81
N ARG A 231 -3.38 -13.49 11.22
CA ARG A 231 -4.49 -14.35 11.63
C ARG A 231 -4.50 -15.67 10.88
N ALA A 232 -5.03 -16.70 11.54
CA ALA A 232 -5.40 -17.94 10.88
C ALA A 232 -6.82 -17.83 10.28
N GLU A 233 -6.99 -18.37 9.08
CA GLU A 233 -8.28 -18.58 8.45
C GLU A 233 -8.80 -20.00 8.75
N PRO A 234 -10.12 -20.23 8.60
CA PRO A 234 -10.71 -21.53 8.93
C PRO A 234 -10.02 -22.72 8.25
N GLY A 235 -9.57 -23.67 9.01
CA GLY A 235 -8.94 -24.91 8.55
C GLY A 235 -7.50 -24.82 8.06
N LEU A 236 -6.88 -23.62 7.99
CA LEU A 236 -5.54 -23.43 7.41
C LEU A 236 -4.42 -23.26 8.45
N GLY A 237 -4.76 -22.78 9.65
CA GLY A 237 -3.75 -22.29 10.59
C GLY A 237 -3.00 -21.07 10.01
N THR A 238 -2.15 -20.44 10.82
CA THR A 238 -1.45 -19.22 10.39
C THR A 238 -0.51 -19.46 9.20
N PHE A 239 0.24 -20.57 9.22
CA PHE A 239 1.17 -20.87 8.12
C PHE A 239 0.45 -21.11 6.79
N GLY A 240 -0.60 -21.94 6.78
CA GLY A 240 -1.37 -22.21 5.54
C GLY A 240 -2.08 -20.97 5.01
N THR A 241 -2.54 -20.12 5.92
CA THR A 241 -3.16 -18.84 5.55
C THR A 241 -2.17 -17.91 4.87
N LEU A 242 -0.98 -17.71 5.45
CA LEU A 242 0.09 -16.88 4.88
C LEU A 242 0.62 -17.48 3.57
N ALA A 243 0.79 -18.81 3.50
CA ALA A 243 1.20 -19.48 2.28
C ALA A 243 0.20 -19.27 1.13
N SER A 244 -1.10 -19.19 1.44
CA SER A 244 -2.14 -18.85 0.46
C SER A 244 -2.37 -17.35 0.29
N LEU A 245 -1.45 -16.50 0.77
CA LEU A 245 -1.41 -15.03 0.65
C LEU A 245 -2.50 -14.28 1.43
N GLY A 246 -3.18 -14.91 2.39
CA GLY A 246 -4.14 -14.29 3.30
C GLY A 246 -3.52 -13.96 4.67
N GLY A 247 -4.38 -13.67 5.66
CA GLY A 247 -4.01 -13.57 7.07
C GLY A 247 -3.80 -12.16 7.60
N ILE A 248 -4.48 -11.17 7.04
CA ILE A 248 -4.47 -9.80 7.60
C ILE A 248 -4.98 -9.82 9.04
N TRP A 249 -4.38 -9.00 9.90
CA TRP A 249 -4.73 -8.89 11.32
C TRP A 249 -6.18 -8.45 11.56
N ASN A 250 -6.71 -7.59 10.70
CA ASN A 250 -8.07 -7.07 10.79
C ASN A 250 -9.08 -8.07 10.21
N GLY A 251 -9.86 -8.72 11.08
CA GLY A 251 -10.89 -9.67 10.69
C GLY A 251 -12.01 -9.12 9.82
N GLU A 252 -12.29 -7.82 9.90
CA GLU A 252 -13.29 -7.16 9.06
C GLU A 252 -12.78 -6.88 7.65
N ALA A 253 -11.47 -6.90 7.43
CA ALA A 253 -10.83 -6.69 6.12
C ALA A 253 -10.55 -8.01 5.40
N VAL A 254 -11.32 -9.06 5.69
CA VAL A 254 -11.21 -10.38 5.06
C VAL A 254 -12.38 -10.58 4.10
N PRO A 255 -12.12 -11.06 2.86
CA PRO A 255 -13.19 -11.39 1.92
C PRO A 255 -14.06 -12.54 2.45
N ALA A 256 -15.35 -12.55 2.14
CA ALA A 256 -16.30 -13.51 2.69
C ALA A 256 -15.94 -14.97 2.35
N SER A 257 -15.41 -15.23 1.15
CA SER A 257 -14.93 -16.56 0.74
C SER A 257 -13.80 -17.11 1.64
N ARG A 258 -13.05 -16.23 2.32
CA ARG A 258 -11.93 -16.59 3.20
C ARG A 258 -12.34 -16.76 4.68
N THR A 259 -13.60 -16.48 5.01
CA THR A 259 -14.13 -16.65 6.38
C THR A 259 -14.77 -18.03 6.62
N THR A 260 -14.74 -18.91 5.62
CA THR A 260 -15.31 -20.26 5.65
C THR A 260 -14.26 -21.34 5.33
N LEU A 261 -14.62 -22.62 5.44
CA LEU A 261 -13.76 -23.73 5.02
C LEU A 261 -13.44 -23.72 3.51
N PHE A 262 -14.13 -22.91 2.71
CA PHE A 262 -13.76 -22.68 1.32
C PHE A 262 -12.33 -22.13 1.17
N ALA A 263 -11.81 -21.46 2.19
CA ALA A 263 -10.41 -21.02 2.28
C ALA A 263 -9.42 -22.19 2.08
N VAL A 264 -9.75 -23.41 2.58
CA VAL A 264 -8.90 -24.59 2.40
C VAL A 264 -8.86 -25.01 0.94
N ILE A 265 -10.01 -25.08 0.28
CA ILE A 265 -10.11 -25.43 -1.16
C ILE A 265 -9.33 -24.41 -1.98
N ALA A 266 -9.53 -23.13 -1.69
CA ALA A 266 -8.84 -22.03 -2.35
C ALA A 266 -7.31 -22.11 -2.18
N ALA A 267 -6.84 -22.40 -0.97
CA ALA A 267 -5.43 -22.58 -0.69
C ALA A 267 -4.83 -23.79 -1.44
N VAL A 268 -5.53 -24.93 -1.45
CA VAL A 268 -5.10 -26.14 -2.18
C VAL A 268 -4.98 -25.87 -3.67
N VAL A 269 -5.92 -25.18 -4.27
CA VAL A 269 -5.89 -24.84 -5.71
C VAL A 269 -4.74 -23.89 -6.02
N LEU A 270 -4.60 -22.79 -5.27
CA LEU A 270 -3.54 -21.81 -5.49
C LEU A 270 -2.15 -22.44 -5.30
N LEU A 271 -1.94 -23.10 -4.17
CA LEU A 271 -0.66 -23.75 -3.87
C LEU A 271 -0.40 -24.96 -4.79
N GLY A 272 -1.44 -25.66 -5.23
CA GLY A 272 -1.35 -26.72 -6.23
C GLY A 272 -0.81 -26.22 -7.57
N ILE A 273 -1.30 -25.07 -8.05
CA ILE A 273 -0.77 -24.44 -9.28
C ILE A 273 0.69 -24.03 -9.09
N VAL A 274 1.04 -23.44 -7.95
CA VAL A 274 2.42 -23.07 -7.62
C VAL A 274 3.31 -24.33 -7.57
N ALA A 275 2.87 -25.38 -6.88
CA ALA A 275 3.61 -26.63 -6.74
C ALA A 275 3.83 -27.34 -8.09
N LEU A 276 2.84 -27.35 -8.99
CA LEU A 276 2.96 -27.89 -10.35
C LEU A 276 4.09 -27.22 -11.15
N GLY A 277 4.29 -25.93 -10.98
CA GLY A 277 5.36 -25.20 -11.68
C GLY A 277 6.71 -25.22 -10.99
N LEU A 278 6.76 -25.55 -9.71
CA LEU A 278 7.97 -25.44 -8.91
C LEU A 278 9.18 -26.23 -9.46
N PRO A 279 9.05 -27.48 -9.99
CA PRO A 279 10.18 -28.21 -10.55
C PRO A 279 10.82 -27.55 -11.76
N VAL A 280 10.06 -26.87 -12.60
CA VAL A 280 10.58 -26.11 -13.74
C VAL A 280 11.18 -24.78 -13.26
N ALA A 281 10.50 -24.10 -12.35
CA ALA A 281 10.96 -22.82 -11.82
C ALA A 281 12.29 -22.95 -11.06
N ILE A 282 12.48 -23.98 -10.24
CA ILE A 282 13.75 -24.22 -9.50
C ILE A 282 14.92 -24.48 -10.44
N ARG A 283 14.69 -25.16 -11.56
CA ARG A 283 15.73 -25.39 -12.57
C ARG A 283 16.15 -24.12 -13.29
N THR A 284 15.33 -23.08 -13.24
CA THR A 284 15.62 -21.77 -13.83
C THR A 284 16.39 -20.92 -12.80
N ARG A 285 17.73 -20.91 -12.90
CA ARG A 285 18.62 -20.28 -11.91
C ARG A 285 18.28 -18.83 -11.60
N THR A 286 17.74 -18.07 -12.55
CA THR A 286 17.31 -16.67 -12.38
C THR A 286 16.02 -16.53 -11.58
N ALA A 287 15.19 -17.58 -11.50
CA ALA A 287 13.98 -17.60 -10.67
C ALA A 287 14.28 -17.91 -9.20
N VAL A 288 15.37 -18.66 -8.92
CA VAL A 288 15.69 -19.16 -7.57
C VAL A 288 15.69 -18.08 -6.48
N PRO A 289 16.31 -16.90 -6.66
CA PRO A 289 16.30 -15.86 -5.63
C PRO A 289 14.88 -15.39 -5.26
N LEU A 290 13.98 -15.29 -6.24
CA LEU A 290 12.58 -14.91 -5.99
C LEU A 290 11.76 -16.04 -5.34
N LEU A 291 12.07 -17.29 -5.64
CA LEU A 291 11.47 -18.45 -4.96
C LEU A 291 11.94 -18.55 -3.51
N CYS A 292 13.22 -18.32 -3.24
CA CYS A 292 13.75 -18.25 -1.88
C CYS A 292 13.10 -17.11 -1.09
N LEU A 293 12.98 -15.93 -1.72
CA LEU A 293 12.30 -14.78 -1.12
C LEU A 293 10.82 -15.12 -0.81
N ALA A 294 10.13 -15.83 -1.71
CA ALA A 294 8.76 -16.28 -1.50
C ALA A 294 8.64 -17.21 -0.29
N GLY A 295 9.56 -18.16 -0.14
CA GLY A 295 9.63 -19.03 1.03
C GLY A 295 9.83 -18.25 2.33
N LEU A 296 10.79 -17.32 2.35
CA LEU A 296 11.05 -16.46 3.50
C LEU A 296 9.85 -15.55 3.82
N ALA A 297 9.19 -15.01 2.81
CA ALA A 297 8.01 -14.16 2.97
C ALA A 297 6.80 -14.87 3.60
N VAL A 298 6.75 -16.18 3.56
CA VAL A 298 5.75 -16.99 4.25
C VAL A 298 6.24 -17.44 5.63
N VAL A 299 7.46 -18.02 5.69
CA VAL A 299 7.98 -18.62 6.91
C VAL A 299 8.24 -17.57 8.00
N VAL A 300 8.86 -16.44 7.65
CA VAL A 300 9.22 -15.42 8.66
C VAL A 300 7.97 -14.81 9.32
N PRO A 301 6.94 -14.33 8.59
CA PRO A 301 5.71 -13.84 9.22
C PRO A 301 4.95 -14.92 10.00
N ALA A 302 5.00 -16.19 9.57
CA ALA A 302 4.39 -17.27 10.31
C ALA A 302 5.08 -17.49 11.66
N LEU A 303 6.41 -17.43 11.69
CA LEU A 303 7.19 -17.48 12.94
C LEU A 303 6.93 -16.25 13.82
N MET A 304 6.85 -15.06 13.24
CA MET A 304 6.53 -13.82 13.97
C MET A 304 5.16 -13.87 14.65
N ALA A 305 4.21 -14.64 14.13
CA ALA A 305 2.87 -14.80 14.70
C ALA A 305 2.79 -15.84 15.82
N THR A 306 3.88 -16.56 16.13
CA THR A 306 3.96 -17.48 17.29
C THR A 306 4.20 -16.70 18.58
N GLY A 307 3.89 -17.28 19.75
CA GLY A 307 4.15 -16.65 21.05
C GLY A 307 5.60 -16.15 21.21
N PRO A 308 6.64 -16.98 20.98
CA PRO A 308 8.03 -16.51 20.98
C PRO A 308 8.32 -15.45 19.92
N GLY A 309 7.71 -15.57 18.74
CA GLY A 309 7.86 -14.59 17.64
C GLY A 309 7.30 -13.22 18.00
N LEU A 310 6.11 -13.17 18.58
CA LEU A 310 5.49 -11.92 19.06
C LEU A 310 6.37 -11.23 20.11
N ALA A 311 6.89 -11.99 21.09
CA ALA A 311 7.80 -11.46 22.10
C ALA A 311 9.10 -10.91 21.48
N ALA A 312 9.64 -11.58 20.46
CA ALA A 312 10.83 -11.13 19.74
C ALA A 312 10.56 -9.84 18.95
N VAL A 313 9.42 -9.75 18.25
CA VAL A 313 9.02 -8.53 17.52
C VAL A 313 8.79 -7.38 18.49
N GLU A 314 8.11 -7.63 19.62
CA GLU A 314 7.87 -6.63 20.67
C GLU A 314 9.19 -6.09 21.24
N ALA A 315 10.12 -6.98 21.59
CA ALA A 315 11.44 -6.60 22.08
C ALA A 315 12.22 -5.79 21.04
N THR A 316 12.12 -6.16 19.75
CA THR A 316 12.78 -5.46 18.65
C THR A 316 12.21 -4.06 18.46
N VAL A 317 10.88 -3.90 18.44
CA VAL A 317 10.20 -2.60 18.30
C VAL A 317 10.48 -1.71 19.52
N ARG A 318 10.55 -2.29 20.72
CA ARG A 318 10.89 -1.55 21.95
C ARG A 318 12.34 -1.05 21.92
N ALA A 319 13.27 -1.85 21.43
CA ALA A 319 14.68 -1.47 21.30
C ALA A 319 14.93 -0.47 20.16
N LEU A 320 14.15 -0.56 19.09
CA LEU A 320 14.27 0.24 17.87
C LEU A 320 12.87 0.72 17.43
N PRO A 321 12.33 1.79 18.03
CA PRO A 321 10.94 2.25 17.80
C PRO A 321 10.59 2.49 16.33
N GLY A 322 11.55 2.90 15.49
CA GLY A 322 11.35 3.04 14.03
C GLY A 322 11.00 1.75 13.28
N LEU A 323 11.13 0.57 13.92
CA LEU A 323 10.77 -0.73 13.36
C LEU A 323 9.31 -1.14 13.63
N GLY A 324 8.45 -0.25 14.08
CA GLY A 324 7.01 -0.49 14.26
C GLY A 324 6.31 -1.02 13.00
N VAL A 325 6.87 -0.80 11.81
CA VAL A 325 6.40 -1.36 10.54
C VAL A 325 6.40 -2.90 10.50
N LEU A 326 7.20 -3.55 11.34
CA LEU A 326 7.29 -5.02 11.42
C LEU A 326 6.07 -5.66 12.10
N ARG A 327 5.27 -4.91 12.88
CA ARG A 327 4.09 -5.44 13.61
C ARG A 327 3.11 -6.17 12.69
N ASP A 328 2.80 -5.60 11.52
CA ASP A 328 1.91 -6.22 10.54
C ASP A 328 2.70 -7.19 9.65
N GLY A 329 2.89 -8.41 10.16
CA GLY A 329 3.67 -9.45 9.47
C GLY A 329 3.09 -9.85 8.11
N GLN A 330 1.76 -9.80 7.93
CA GLN A 330 1.12 -10.16 6.67
C GLN A 330 1.48 -9.21 5.51
N LYS A 331 1.90 -7.96 5.77
CA LYS A 331 2.37 -7.07 4.69
C LYS A 331 3.53 -7.67 3.88
N TRP A 332 4.38 -8.45 4.54
CA TRP A 332 5.58 -9.04 3.93
C TRP A 332 5.27 -10.21 2.99
N VAL A 333 4.08 -10.82 3.11
CA VAL A 333 3.64 -11.91 2.23
C VAL A 333 3.53 -11.46 0.76
N GLY A 334 3.34 -10.17 0.49
CA GLY A 334 3.42 -9.61 -0.85
C GLY A 334 4.73 -9.93 -1.59
N LEU A 335 5.84 -10.17 -0.86
CA LEU A 335 7.13 -10.61 -1.42
C LEU A 335 7.08 -12.01 -2.04
N ALA A 336 6.10 -12.84 -1.69
CA ALA A 336 5.95 -14.17 -2.27
C ALA A 336 5.44 -14.12 -3.72
N VAL A 337 4.72 -13.06 -4.08
CA VAL A 337 3.98 -13.00 -5.34
C VAL A 337 4.85 -13.04 -6.58
N PRO A 338 6.01 -12.36 -6.70
CA PRO A 338 6.90 -12.54 -7.84
C PRO A 338 7.35 -14.00 -8.05
N GLY A 339 7.66 -14.71 -6.97
CA GLY A 339 8.02 -16.14 -6.99
C GLY A 339 6.84 -17.02 -7.40
N TYR A 340 5.66 -16.78 -6.82
CA TYR A 340 4.44 -17.52 -7.15
C TYR A 340 3.99 -17.30 -8.60
N ALA A 341 4.10 -16.08 -9.10
CA ALA A 341 3.81 -15.77 -10.50
C ALA A 341 4.74 -16.53 -11.46
N LEU A 342 6.03 -16.62 -11.14
CA LEU A 342 6.97 -17.43 -11.91
C LEU A 342 6.64 -18.92 -11.83
N ALA A 343 6.33 -19.44 -10.65
CA ALA A 343 5.91 -20.84 -10.50
C ALA A 343 4.61 -21.12 -11.26
N GLY A 344 3.61 -20.22 -11.19
CA GLY A 344 2.38 -20.36 -11.98
C GLY A 344 2.62 -20.34 -13.49
N ALA A 345 3.50 -19.46 -13.98
CA ALA A 345 3.90 -19.49 -15.40
C ALA A 345 4.60 -20.81 -15.77
N ALA A 346 5.43 -21.35 -14.88
CA ALA A 346 6.12 -22.62 -15.08
C ALA A 346 5.17 -23.81 -15.05
N ALA A 347 4.02 -23.76 -14.34
CA ALA A 347 3.00 -24.79 -14.34
C ALA A 347 2.48 -25.05 -15.76
N VAL A 348 2.37 -24.01 -16.60
CA VAL A 348 2.00 -24.17 -18.02
C VAL A 348 3.02 -25.04 -18.77
N VAL A 349 4.30 -24.87 -18.46
CA VAL A 349 5.38 -25.68 -19.08
C VAL A 349 5.29 -27.13 -18.61
N THR A 350 5.09 -27.34 -17.31
CA THR A 350 4.94 -28.67 -16.69
C THR A 350 3.79 -29.46 -17.30
N LEU A 351 2.61 -28.84 -17.41
CA LEU A 351 1.41 -29.49 -17.95
C LEU A 351 1.51 -29.75 -19.46
N ARG A 352 2.19 -28.88 -20.20
CA ARG A 352 2.45 -29.11 -21.64
C ARG A 352 3.41 -30.27 -21.87
N GLN A 353 4.36 -30.50 -20.99
CA GLN A 353 5.33 -31.59 -21.08
C GLN A 353 4.77 -32.93 -20.61
N GLY A 354 3.61 -32.94 -19.93
CA GLY A 354 3.00 -34.15 -19.37
C GLY A 354 3.86 -34.75 -18.26
N LEU A 355 4.51 -33.93 -17.45
CA LEU A 355 5.30 -34.37 -16.30
C LEU A 355 4.39 -35.07 -15.27
N TRP A 356 4.93 -36.07 -14.58
CA TRP A 356 4.26 -36.90 -13.57
C TRP A 356 3.04 -37.70 -14.09
N GLY A 357 3.04 -38.09 -15.35
CA GLY A 357 1.95 -38.87 -15.96
C GLY A 357 0.65 -38.08 -16.22
N LEU A 358 0.71 -36.75 -16.03
CA LEU A 358 -0.40 -35.88 -16.37
C LEU A 358 -0.61 -35.81 -17.89
N PRO A 359 -1.86 -35.68 -18.36
CA PRO A 359 -2.13 -35.54 -19.81
C PRO A 359 -1.48 -34.28 -20.36
N ARG A 360 -0.95 -34.34 -21.56
CA ARG A 360 -0.42 -33.17 -22.28
C ARG A 360 -1.56 -32.28 -22.72
N LEU A 361 -1.61 -31.08 -22.18
CA LEU A 361 -2.62 -30.07 -22.50
C LEU A 361 -2.05 -28.98 -23.43
N PRO A 362 -2.86 -28.50 -24.40
CA PRO A 362 -2.51 -27.31 -25.16
C PRO A 362 -2.28 -26.11 -24.24
N ALA A 363 -1.34 -25.22 -24.58
CA ALA A 363 -0.99 -24.06 -23.77
C ALA A 363 -2.19 -23.17 -23.43
N ALA A 364 -3.09 -22.94 -24.40
CA ALA A 364 -4.29 -22.15 -24.20
C ALA A 364 -5.25 -22.80 -23.19
N ALA A 365 -5.47 -24.11 -23.28
CA ALA A 365 -6.32 -24.85 -22.35
C ALA A 365 -5.72 -24.82 -20.93
N THR A 366 -4.41 -25.03 -20.81
CA THR A 366 -3.71 -24.94 -19.53
C THR A 366 -3.86 -23.54 -18.90
N ALA A 367 -3.65 -22.48 -19.68
CA ALA A 367 -3.82 -21.12 -19.18
C ALA A 367 -5.27 -20.86 -18.73
N LEU A 368 -6.24 -21.28 -19.55
CA LEU A 368 -7.67 -21.10 -19.21
C LEU A 368 -8.02 -21.82 -17.90
N ILE A 369 -7.60 -23.06 -17.74
CA ILE A 369 -7.87 -23.87 -16.54
C ILE A 369 -7.23 -23.22 -15.31
N CYS A 370 -5.92 -22.87 -15.38
CA CYS A 370 -5.23 -22.27 -14.25
C CYS A 370 -5.81 -20.89 -13.89
N CYS A 371 -6.07 -20.03 -14.88
CA CYS A 371 -6.64 -18.71 -14.63
C CYS A 371 -8.05 -18.81 -14.05
N ALA A 372 -8.92 -19.66 -14.62
CA ALA A 372 -10.27 -19.87 -14.14
C ALA A 372 -10.27 -20.48 -12.72
N ALA A 373 -9.38 -21.43 -12.44
CA ALA A 373 -9.22 -22.01 -11.11
C ALA A 373 -8.81 -20.95 -10.08
N VAL A 374 -7.81 -20.10 -10.37
CA VAL A 374 -7.40 -19.01 -9.48
C VAL A 374 -8.54 -18.03 -9.26
N ILE A 375 -9.25 -17.61 -10.30
CA ILE A 375 -10.38 -16.69 -10.19
C ILE A 375 -11.50 -17.31 -9.34
N ALA A 376 -11.79 -18.59 -9.52
CA ALA A 376 -12.82 -19.32 -8.76
C ALA A 376 -12.47 -19.47 -7.26
N THR A 377 -11.19 -19.37 -6.88
CA THR A 377 -10.76 -19.45 -5.46
C THR A 377 -11.09 -18.19 -4.65
N LEU A 378 -11.39 -17.07 -5.32
CA LEU A 378 -11.68 -15.79 -4.68
C LEU A 378 -12.73 -15.01 -5.50
N PRO A 379 -13.96 -15.53 -5.61
CA PRO A 379 -14.99 -14.95 -6.48
C PRO A 379 -15.41 -13.55 -6.03
N ASP A 380 -15.34 -13.30 -4.76
CA ASP A 380 -15.67 -12.01 -4.13
C ASP A 380 -14.60 -10.92 -4.28
N LEU A 381 -13.46 -11.20 -4.91
CA LEU A 381 -12.52 -10.14 -5.28
C LEU A 381 -13.07 -9.26 -6.42
N ALA A 382 -13.92 -9.81 -7.28
CA ALA A 382 -14.56 -9.05 -8.34
C ALA A 382 -15.40 -7.90 -7.78
N TRP A 383 -15.55 -6.86 -8.59
CA TRP A 383 -16.48 -5.77 -8.35
C TRP A 383 -16.25 -5.04 -7.01
N GLY A 384 -15.01 -4.60 -6.77
CA GLY A 384 -14.65 -3.88 -5.54
C GLY A 384 -14.75 -4.75 -4.30
N VAL A 385 -14.23 -5.96 -4.37
CA VAL A 385 -14.33 -6.97 -3.29
C VAL A 385 -15.80 -7.15 -2.85
N GLY A 386 -16.64 -7.58 -3.81
CA GLY A 386 -18.06 -7.80 -3.56
C GLY A 386 -18.84 -6.52 -3.25
N GLY A 387 -18.43 -5.39 -3.83
CA GLY A 387 -19.07 -4.08 -3.66
C GLY A 387 -18.63 -3.30 -2.42
N LYS A 388 -17.77 -3.87 -1.55
CA LYS A 388 -17.32 -3.19 -0.32
C LYS A 388 -16.33 -2.04 -0.59
N VAL A 389 -15.59 -2.11 -1.70
CA VAL A 389 -14.67 -1.07 -2.16
C VAL A 389 -15.37 -0.29 -3.26
N ALA A 390 -16.15 0.69 -2.87
CA ALA A 390 -16.96 1.53 -3.74
C ALA A 390 -16.79 3.01 -3.40
N PRO A 391 -17.01 3.93 -4.35
CA PRO A 391 -16.96 5.36 -4.06
C PRO A 391 -18.20 5.81 -3.29
N VAL A 392 -18.02 6.80 -2.42
CA VAL A 392 -19.08 7.49 -1.69
C VAL A 392 -19.07 8.98 -1.98
N SER A 393 -20.16 9.68 -1.66
CA SER A 393 -20.25 11.13 -1.81
C SER A 393 -20.23 11.79 -0.44
N TYR A 394 -19.42 12.83 -0.30
CA TYR A 394 -19.44 13.66 0.91
C TYR A 394 -20.74 14.47 0.99
N PRO A 395 -21.35 14.63 2.18
CA PRO A 395 -22.37 15.63 2.41
C PRO A 395 -21.86 17.05 2.09
N ALA A 396 -22.76 17.95 1.66
CA ALA A 396 -22.37 19.27 1.19
C ALA A 396 -21.68 20.13 2.27
N GLY A 397 -22.02 19.93 3.55
CA GLY A 397 -21.42 20.62 4.68
C GLY A 397 -19.91 20.46 4.78
N TRP A 398 -19.36 19.32 4.39
CA TRP A 398 -17.92 19.08 4.42
C TRP A 398 -17.13 20.07 3.57
N ALA A 399 -17.61 20.39 2.35
CA ALA A 399 -16.96 21.37 1.49
C ALA A 399 -17.05 22.78 2.10
N THR A 400 -18.17 23.14 2.71
CA THR A 400 -18.38 24.44 3.38
C THR A 400 -17.45 24.58 4.59
N VAL A 401 -17.36 23.57 5.44
CA VAL A 401 -16.48 23.56 6.61
C VAL A 401 -15.01 23.60 6.20
N ALA A 402 -14.61 22.82 5.20
CA ALA A 402 -13.26 22.84 4.70
C ALA A 402 -12.87 24.22 4.14
N ALA A 403 -13.77 24.88 3.39
CA ALA A 403 -13.53 26.23 2.88
C ALA A 403 -13.37 27.23 4.05
N MET A 404 -14.27 27.20 5.03
CA MET A 404 -14.22 28.07 6.21
C MET A 404 -12.89 27.97 6.97
N ILE A 405 -12.44 26.72 7.24
CA ILE A 405 -11.17 26.48 7.92
C ILE A 405 -9.98 26.91 7.06
N ASN A 406 -10.04 26.73 5.73
CA ASN A 406 -8.97 27.13 4.83
C ASN A 406 -8.85 28.65 4.67
N ASP A 407 -9.93 29.42 4.88
CA ASP A 407 -9.91 30.89 4.90
C ASP A 407 -9.25 31.43 6.18
N ASP A 408 -9.33 30.72 7.32
CA ASP A 408 -8.67 31.06 8.58
C ASP A 408 -7.99 29.78 9.14
N PRO A 409 -6.81 29.36 8.62
CA PRO A 409 -6.22 28.07 8.85
C PRO A 409 -5.52 27.98 10.22
N ARG A 410 -6.31 27.93 11.29
CA ARG A 410 -5.90 27.73 12.68
C ARG A 410 -6.05 26.28 13.09
N PRO A 411 -5.33 25.80 14.12
CA PRO A 411 -5.41 24.43 14.57
C PRO A 411 -6.84 23.97 14.90
N VAL A 412 -7.16 22.76 14.49
CA VAL A 412 -8.49 22.18 14.61
C VAL A 412 -8.46 21.02 15.59
N ALA A 413 -9.30 21.08 16.62
CA ALA A 413 -9.63 19.92 17.44
C ALA A 413 -10.89 19.24 16.90
N VAL A 414 -10.92 17.90 16.89
CA VAL A 414 -12.03 17.14 16.32
C VAL A 414 -12.64 16.21 17.37
N LEU A 415 -13.97 16.15 17.39
CA LEU A 415 -14.75 15.17 18.14
C LEU A 415 -15.55 14.28 17.17
N PRO A 416 -15.71 13.00 17.48
CA PRO A 416 -15.22 12.24 18.63
C PRO A 416 -13.70 12.06 18.64
N VAL A 417 -13.18 11.64 19.79
CA VAL A 417 -11.76 11.60 20.14
C VAL A 417 -10.94 10.55 19.36
N ASP A 418 -11.58 9.56 18.74
CA ASP A 418 -10.90 8.47 18.02
C ASP A 418 -10.31 8.96 16.67
N SER A 419 -9.26 8.31 16.19
CA SER A 419 -8.71 8.56 14.84
C SER A 419 -9.58 7.99 13.73
N MET A 420 -10.40 6.98 14.05
CA MET A 420 -11.33 6.36 13.12
C MET A 420 -12.75 6.87 13.38
N ARG A 421 -13.47 7.17 12.30
CA ARG A 421 -14.85 7.66 12.32
C ARG A 421 -15.81 6.62 11.76
N ARG A 422 -17.07 6.66 12.18
CA ARG A 422 -18.16 5.94 11.54
C ARG A 422 -19.17 6.95 11.03
N PHE A 423 -19.21 7.12 9.72
CA PHE A 423 -20.15 8.00 9.06
C PHE A 423 -21.24 7.16 8.40
N GLU A 424 -22.50 7.39 8.74
CA GLU A 424 -23.64 6.66 8.15
C GLU A 424 -23.67 6.77 6.62
N TRP A 425 -23.30 7.94 6.08
CA TRP A 425 -23.22 8.20 4.66
C TRP A 425 -22.02 7.52 3.96
N ALA A 426 -21.01 7.07 4.70
CA ALA A 426 -19.82 6.40 4.14
C ALA A 426 -19.94 4.86 4.20
N GLY A 427 -20.94 4.31 4.88
CA GLY A 427 -21.18 2.88 5.05
C GLY A 427 -20.74 2.34 6.42
N ASP A 428 -20.80 1.02 6.59
CA ASP A 428 -20.63 0.37 7.91
C ASP A 428 -19.18 0.34 8.42
N ALA A 429 -18.20 0.45 7.53
CA ALA A 429 -16.80 0.35 7.91
C ALA A 429 -16.30 1.66 8.53
N PRO A 430 -15.42 1.57 9.57
CA PRO A 430 -14.77 2.76 10.08
C PRO A 430 -13.83 3.36 9.03
N VAL A 431 -13.65 4.68 9.05
CA VAL A 431 -12.84 5.46 8.11
C VAL A 431 -11.92 6.38 8.90
N LEU A 432 -10.67 6.54 8.47
CA LEU A 432 -9.83 7.61 9.00
C LEU A 432 -10.48 8.97 8.73
N ASP A 433 -10.32 9.89 9.68
CA ASP A 433 -10.81 11.25 9.55
C ASP A 433 -10.33 11.90 8.24
N PRO A 434 -11.26 12.40 7.38
CA PRO A 434 -10.91 13.05 6.13
C PRO A 434 -10.38 14.48 6.31
N LEU A 435 -10.71 15.15 7.40
CA LEU A 435 -10.44 16.57 7.60
C LEU A 435 -8.94 16.92 7.49
N PRO A 436 -7.99 16.14 8.06
CA PRO A 436 -6.55 16.42 7.94
C PRO A 436 -6.02 16.52 6.51
N ARG A 437 -6.71 15.90 5.55
CA ARG A 437 -6.34 15.97 4.12
C ARG A 437 -7.03 17.11 3.38
N TRP A 438 -8.19 17.56 3.88
CA TRP A 438 -9.03 18.55 3.20
C TRP A 438 -8.77 20.00 3.64
N VAL A 439 -8.05 20.19 4.75
CA VAL A 439 -7.71 21.54 5.26
C VAL A 439 -6.20 21.78 5.27
N GLN A 440 -5.83 23.07 5.26
CA GLN A 440 -4.43 23.51 5.42
C GLN A 440 -4.01 23.57 6.89
N ALA A 441 -5.00 23.69 7.76
CA ALA A 441 -4.81 23.77 9.20
C ALA A 441 -4.25 22.46 9.76
N ASP A 442 -3.55 22.54 10.88
CA ASP A 442 -3.15 21.37 11.65
C ASP A 442 -4.38 20.79 12.37
N VAL A 443 -4.70 19.53 12.09
CA VAL A 443 -5.80 18.82 12.74
C VAL A 443 -5.21 17.92 13.82
N LEU A 444 -5.56 18.22 15.06
CA LEU A 444 -5.06 17.52 16.24
C LEU A 444 -5.60 16.09 16.29
N SER A 445 -4.72 15.12 16.15
CA SER A 445 -5.04 13.69 16.20
C SER A 445 -4.17 12.97 17.21
N THR A 446 -4.78 12.17 18.09
CA THR A 446 -4.04 11.34 19.06
C THR A 446 -3.29 10.21 18.38
N GLY A 447 -3.73 9.76 17.21
CA GLY A 447 -3.23 8.55 16.57
C GLY A 447 -3.65 7.26 17.27
N ASP A 448 -4.52 7.33 18.27
CA ASP A 448 -5.05 6.16 18.97
C ASP A 448 -5.81 5.25 17.99
N LEU A 449 -5.71 3.94 18.22
CA LEU A 449 -6.38 2.95 17.38
C LEU A 449 -7.04 1.89 18.25
N THR A 450 -8.36 1.74 18.14
CA THR A 450 -9.12 0.71 18.85
C THR A 450 -9.23 -0.56 18.01
N ILE A 451 -8.66 -1.65 18.51
CA ILE A 451 -8.65 -2.98 17.85
C ILE A 451 -9.23 -4.01 18.80
N GLY A 452 -10.34 -4.65 18.42
CA GLY A 452 -10.98 -5.67 19.25
C GLY A 452 -11.35 -5.21 20.66
N GLY A 453 -11.75 -3.94 20.80
CA GLY A 453 -12.12 -3.32 22.08
C GLY A 453 -10.92 -2.88 22.96
N ARG A 454 -9.70 -2.99 22.47
CA ARG A 454 -8.48 -2.52 23.15
C ARG A 454 -7.92 -1.31 22.40
N THR A 455 -7.69 -0.21 23.12
CA THR A 455 -7.03 0.97 22.54
C THR A 455 -5.52 0.81 22.58
N VAL A 456 -4.90 0.91 21.39
CA VAL A 456 -3.46 1.06 21.23
C VAL A 456 -3.18 2.56 21.17
N PRO A 457 -2.46 3.13 22.15
CA PRO A 457 -2.23 4.56 22.21
C PRO A 457 -1.35 5.03 21.04
N GLY A 458 -1.70 6.19 20.50
CA GLY A 458 -0.91 6.89 19.49
C GLY A 458 0.08 7.88 20.14
N GLU A 459 0.76 8.64 19.30
CA GLU A 459 1.85 9.54 19.70
C GLU A 459 1.42 10.99 19.98
N GLY A 460 0.16 11.37 19.66
CA GLY A 460 -0.34 12.74 19.79
C GLY A 460 -0.70 13.13 21.24
N GLU A 461 0.30 13.53 22.04
CA GLU A 461 0.11 13.91 23.45
C GLU A 461 -0.73 15.18 23.59
N ARG A 462 -0.43 16.22 22.84
CA ARG A 462 -1.16 17.48 22.85
C ARG A 462 -2.62 17.29 22.38
N ALA A 463 -2.83 16.51 21.31
CA ALA A 463 -4.18 16.19 20.88
C ALA A 463 -4.97 15.52 22.01
N ARG A 464 -4.34 14.64 22.79
CA ARG A 464 -4.95 13.97 23.93
C ARG A 464 -5.26 14.94 25.07
N GLU A 465 -4.37 15.87 25.38
CA GLU A 465 -4.61 16.94 26.38
C GLU A 465 -5.79 17.81 25.98
N VAL A 466 -5.83 18.32 24.73
CA VAL A 466 -6.95 19.12 24.21
C VAL A 466 -8.27 18.35 24.26
N GLN A 467 -8.26 17.07 23.93
CA GLN A 467 -9.45 16.24 24.00
C GLN A 467 -9.94 16.05 25.44
N GLN A 468 -9.04 15.88 26.41
CA GLN A 468 -9.40 15.82 27.83
C GLN A 468 -10.00 17.15 28.30
N MET A 469 -9.46 18.28 27.84
CA MET A 469 -10.03 19.60 28.11
C MET A 469 -11.45 19.74 27.55
N LEU A 470 -11.68 19.31 26.30
CA LEU A 470 -13.01 19.32 25.66
C LEU A 470 -14.02 18.44 26.42
N VAL A 471 -13.62 17.22 26.81
CA VAL A 471 -14.47 16.32 27.59
C VAL A 471 -14.76 16.85 28.99
N ALA A 472 -13.80 17.56 29.60
CA ALA A 472 -13.96 18.21 30.89
C ALA A 472 -14.82 19.50 30.83
N GLY A 473 -15.23 19.95 29.64
CA GLY A 473 -16.04 21.15 29.45
C GLY A 473 -15.24 22.45 29.56
N ALA A 474 -13.97 22.44 29.11
CA ALA A 474 -13.12 23.63 29.08
C ALA A 474 -13.81 24.78 28.32
N ASP A 475 -13.64 25.99 28.83
CA ASP A 475 -14.15 27.20 28.23
C ASP A 475 -13.32 27.64 26.99
N ARG A 476 -13.80 28.68 26.30
CA ARG A 476 -13.19 29.20 25.08
C ARG A 476 -11.76 29.66 25.29
N ASP A 477 -11.50 30.35 26.40
CA ASP A 477 -10.19 30.96 26.66
C ASP A 477 -9.16 29.89 26.99
N GLN A 478 -9.52 28.87 27.76
CA GLN A 478 -8.67 27.71 28.04
C GLN A 478 -8.28 26.96 26.76
N LEU A 479 -9.21 26.75 25.85
CA LEU A 479 -8.95 26.10 24.56
C LEU A 479 -8.11 27.00 23.64
N ALA A 480 -8.34 28.31 23.64
CA ALA A 480 -7.54 29.27 22.87
C ALA A 480 -6.10 29.32 23.37
N ASP A 481 -5.89 29.32 24.70
CA ASP A 481 -4.57 29.27 25.31
C ASP A 481 -3.82 27.97 25.00
N ALA A 482 -4.56 26.86 24.87
CA ALA A 482 -4.04 25.59 24.35
C ALA A 482 -3.76 25.63 22.83
N GLY A 483 -4.03 26.77 22.17
CA GLY A 483 -3.79 27.03 20.75
C GLY A 483 -4.83 26.42 19.82
N VAL A 484 -6.03 26.06 20.29
CA VAL A 484 -7.14 25.58 19.47
C VAL A 484 -7.83 26.77 18.80
N GLY A 485 -7.88 26.77 17.47
CA GLY A 485 -8.57 27.80 16.69
C GLY A 485 -10.01 27.43 16.36
N TRP A 486 -10.22 26.17 16.05
CA TRP A 486 -11.52 25.59 15.68
C TRP A 486 -11.78 24.29 16.44
N VAL A 487 -13.04 24.02 16.76
CA VAL A 487 -13.52 22.70 17.19
C VAL A 487 -14.53 22.22 16.17
N VAL A 488 -14.31 21.05 15.59
CA VAL A 488 -15.22 20.38 14.66
C VAL A 488 -15.78 19.15 15.33
N VAL A 489 -17.12 19.07 15.40
CA VAL A 489 -17.83 17.88 15.84
C VAL A 489 -18.39 17.18 14.61
N GLU A 490 -17.94 15.96 14.37
CA GLU A 490 -18.37 15.12 13.27
C GLU A 490 -19.53 14.20 13.71
N SER A 491 -20.28 13.64 12.76
CA SER A 491 -21.46 12.80 13.05
C SER A 491 -21.21 11.76 14.16
N GLY A 492 -22.08 11.73 15.15
CA GLY A 492 -21.98 10.85 16.32
C GLY A 492 -21.29 11.45 17.53
N GLY A 493 -20.81 12.70 17.45
CA GLY A 493 -20.29 13.45 18.59
C GLY A 493 -21.40 14.05 19.45
N THR A 494 -21.13 14.28 20.74
CA THR A 494 -22.04 14.97 21.69
C THR A 494 -21.99 16.48 21.47
N ALA A 495 -22.51 16.97 20.34
CA ALA A 495 -22.41 18.37 19.94
C ALA A 495 -23.10 19.35 20.88
N ASP A 496 -24.16 18.91 21.60
CA ASP A 496 -25.06 19.79 22.34
C ASP A 496 -24.49 20.31 23.67
N THR A 497 -23.25 19.97 24.04
CA THR A 497 -22.70 20.29 25.37
C THR A 497 -21.56 21.32 25.37
N LEU A 498 -21.10 21.76 24.21
CA LEU A 498 -19.99 22.72 24.15
C LEU A 498 -20.56 24.15 24.23
N ALA A 499 -20.25 24.88 25.30
CA ALA A 499 -20.58 26.29 25.48
C ALA A 499 -19.68 27.23 24.65
N LEU A 500 -19.54 26.95 23.34
CA LEU A 500 -18.67 27.66 22.41
C LEU A 500 -19.48 28.36 21.31
N PRO A 501 -18.98 29.47 20.70
CA PRO A 501 -19.67 30.14 19.59
C PRO A 501 -19.76 29.24 18.36
N VAL A 502 -20.98 28.90 17.93
CA VAL A 502 -21.23 28.11 16.73
C VAL A 502 -20.94 28.95 15.48
N ALA A 503 -20.06 28.46 14.63
CA ALA A 503 -19.74 29.08 13.34
C ALA A 503 -20.49 28.42 12.17
N TYR A 504 -20.76 27.11 12.27
CA TYR A 504 -21.50 26.32 11.29
C TYR A 504 -22.22 25.16 11.97
N HIS A 505 -23.38 24.79 11.47
CA HIS A 505 -24.12 23.61 11.92
C HIS A 505 -25.00 23.05 10.80
N ASP A 506 -24.94 21.74 10.59
CA ASP A 506 -25.88 20.96 9.78
C ASP A 506 -26.12 19.58 10.41
N ALA A 507 -26.71 18.64 9.66
CA ALA A 507 -27.00 17.30 10.15
C ALA A 507 -25.75 16.46 10.44
N ASP A 508 -24.63 16.74 9.78
CA ASP A 508 -23.40 15.94 9.82
C ASP A 508 -22.28 16.61 10.63
N LEU A 509 -22.23 17.94 10.66
CA LEU A 509 -21.11 18.71 11.21
C LEU A 509 -21.58 19.88 12.09
N THR A 510 -20.86 20.10 13.19
CA THR A 510 -20.93 21.34 13.96
C THR A 510 -19.54 21.92 14.12
N VAL A 511 -19.38 23.21 13.81
CA VAL A 511 -18.09 23.91 13.91
C VAL A 511 -18.20 25.07 14.87
N TYR A 512 -17.27 25.13 15.82
CA TYR A 512 -17.16 26.19 16.81
C TYR A 512 -15.90 27.00 16.58
N ARG A 513 -16.02 28.32 16.73
CA ARG A 513 -14.87 29.23 16.66
C ARG A 513 -14.29 29.49 18.05
N VAL A 514 -13.05 29.08 18.26
CA VAL A 514 -12.32 29.28 19.52
C VAL A 514 -11.40 30.50 19.42
N GLY A 515 -10.51 30.55 18.46
CA GLY A 515 -9.67 31.71 18.16
C GLY A 515 -8.21 31.61 18.58
N GLY A 516 -7.79 30.49 19.16
CA GLY A 516 -6.38 30.22 19.43
C GLY A 516 -5.56 30.06 18.14
N ASP A 517 -4.26 30.21 18.24
CA ASP A 517 -3.33 30.08 17.13
C ASP A 517 -2.02 29.42 17.59
N LEU A 518 -1.30 28.84 16.65
CA LEU A 518 -0.02 28.23 16.88
C LEU A 518 0.97 28.60 15.79
N SER A 519 2.24 28.70 16.19
CA SER A 519 3.34 28.79 15.24
C SER A 519 3.42 27.50 14.39
N ARG A 520 3.70 27.65 13.10
CA ARG A 520 3.97 26.53 12.19
C ARG A 520 5.07 25.63 12.72
N ALA A 521 4.98 24.33 12.42
CA ALA A 521 5.96 23.35 12.82
C ALA A 521 7.37 23.72 12.34
N SER A 522 8.36 23.58 13.23
CA SER A 522 9.77 23.78 12.90
C SER A 522 10.26 22.67 11.94
N GLY A 523 11.25 22.99 11.09
CA GLY A 523 11.87 21.98 10.20
C GLY A 523 11.12 21.69 8.90
N ARG A 524 10.02 22.40 8.59
CA ARG A 524 9.24 22.25 7.36
C ARG A 524 10.10 22.25 6.09
N GLY A 525 11.13 23.13 6.02
CA GLY A 525 12.04 23.22 4.87
C GLY A 525 12.85 21.94 4.64
N VAL A 526 13.31 21.30 5.72
CA VAL A 526 14.09 20.04 5.64
C VAL A 526 13.21 18.91 5.13
N VAL A 527 12.01 18.78 5.65
CA VAL A 527 11.08 17.72 5.24
C VAL A 527 10.59 17.94 3.81
N LEU A 528 10.30 19.19 3.43
CA LEU A 528 9.95 19.52 2.05
C LEU A 528 11.09 19.17 1.08
N ALA A 529 12.34 19.48 1.42
CA ALA A 529 13.51 19.13 0.60
C ALA A 529 13.63 17.61 0.43
N ALA A 530 13.35 16.82 1.48
CA ALA A 530 13.32 15.36 1.41
C ALA A 530 12.23 14.84 0.44
N HIS A 531 11.03 15.42 0.46
CA HIS A 531 9.95 15.07 -0.47
C HIS A 531 10.31 15.44 -1.91
N LEU A 532 10.92 16.61 -2.12
CA LEU A 532 11.40 17.04 -3.45
C LEU A 532 12.53 16.14 -3.96
N ALA A 533 13.42 15.64 -3.10
CA ALA A 533 14.47 14.69 -3.47
C ALA A 533 13.86 13.35 -3.95
N TRP A 534 12.84 12.83 -3.24
CA TRP A 534 12.07 11.66 -3.68
C TRP A 534 11.39 11.89 -5.04
N LEU A 535 10.73 13.03 -5.21
CA LEU A 535 10.05 13.38 -6.46
C LEU A 535 11.05 13.51 -7.62
N ALA A 536 12.19 14.17 -7.40
CA ALA A 536 13.25 14.30 -8.40
C ALA A 536 13.82 12.93 -8.80
N LEU A 537 14.02 12.02 -7.83
CA LEU A 537 14.46 10.65 -8.09
C LEU A 537 13.44 9.91 -8.99
N MET A 538 12.16 10.01 -8.68
CA MET A 538 11.08 9.38 -9.43
C MET A 538 10.98 9.94 -10.86
N LEU A 539 10.99 11.27 -11.01
CA LEU A 539 10.89 11.92 -12.32
C LEU A 539 12.14 11.68 -13.17
N GLY A 540 13.33 11.72 -12.57
CA GLY A 540 14.59 11.39 -13.26
C GLY A 540 14.61 9.95 -13.78
N GLY A 541 14.16 8.99 -12.96
CA GLY A 541 13.99 7.60 -13.35
C GLY A 541 12.95 7.43 -14.48
N LEU A 542 11.82 8.15 -14.42
CA LEU A 542 10.79 8.14 -15.46
C LEU A 542 11.32 8.66 -16.80
N VAL A 543 12.05 9.78 -16.78
CA VAL A 543 12.70 10.35 -17.98
C VAL A 543 13.63 9.33 -18.62
N ALA A 544 14.50 8.69 -17.83
CA ALA A 544 15.39 7.65 -18.32
C ALA A 544 14.64 6.46 -18.93
N LEU A 545 13.51 6.06 -18.32
CA LEU A 545 12.65 4.98 -18.82
C LEU A 545 11.99 5.32 -20.17
N ILE A 546 11.57 6.57 -20.37
CA ILE A 546 10.98 7.05 -21.64
C ILE A 546 12.04 7.07 -22.75
N PHE A 547 13.24 7.57 -22.48
CA PHE A 547 14.31 7.62 -23.48
C PHE A 547 14.74 6.21 -23.98
N ARG A 548 14.60 5.17 -23.16
CA ARG A 548 14.80 3.77 -23.59
C ARG A 548 13.91 3.39 -24.77
N ARG A 549 12.63 3.79 -24.75
CA ARG A 549 11.66 3.44 -25.81
C ARG A 549 11.98 4.12 -27.14
N THR A 550 12.43 5.37 -27.12
CA THR A 550 12.71 6.13 -28.33
C THR A 550 13.97 5.67 -29.06
N TRP A 551 14.94 5.16 -28.33
CA TRP A 551 16.21 4.65 -28.92
C TRP A 551 16.04 3.29 -29.59
N VAL A 552 15.32 2.37 -28.97
CA VAL A 552 15.04 1.03 -29.53
C VAL A 552 14.19 1.13 -30.80
N THR A 553 13.22 2.02 -30.87
CA THR A 553 12.42 2.24 -32.08
C THR A 553 13.25 2.83 -33.22
N ARG A 554 14.20 3.74 -32.94
CA ARG A 554 15.09 4.33 -33.97
C ARG A 554 16.10 3.34 -34.55
N THR A 555 16.62 2.39 -33.75
CA THR A 555 17.55 1.37 -34.24
C THR A 555 16.87 0.29 -35.07
N VAL A 556 15.64 -0.11 -34.74
CA VAL A 556 14.85 -1.05 -35.53
C VAL A 556 14.43 -0.47 -36.90
N PHE A 557 14.16 0.83 -36.97
CA PHE A 557 13.84 1.49 -38.25
C PHE A 557 15.08 1.77 -39.12
N ARG A 558 16.28 1.91 -38.54
CA ARG A 558 17.54 2.04 -39.33
C ARG A 558 18.03 0.71 -39.88
N GLY A 559 17.82 -0.41 -39.20
CA GLY A 559 18.23 -1.73 -39.64
C GLY A 559 17.39 -2.35 -40.77
N LYS A 560 16.30 -1.71 -41.21
CA LYS A 560 15.45 -2.11 -42.35
C LYS A 560 15.73 -1.31 -43.64
N ARG A 561 16.80 -0.52 -43.69
CA ARG A 561 17.21 0.25 -44.88
C ARG A 561 18.64 -0.07 -45.33
N VAL A 562 19.06 -1.33 -45.22
CA VAL A 562 20.25 -1.84 -45.90
C VAL A 562 19.86 -3.09 -46.66
#